data_01b1e5c27df379003791a682a74eb208
#
_entry.id   01b1e5c27df379003791a682a74eb208
#
_cell.length_a   1.000
_cell.length_b   1.000
_cell.length_c   1.000
_cell.angle_alpha   90.00
_cell.angle_beta   90.00
_cell.angle_gamma   90.00
#
_symmetry.space_group_name_H-M   'P 1'
#
loop_
_entity.id
_entity.type
_entity.pdbx_description
1 polymer ?
#
loop_
_entity_poly.entity_id
_entity_poly.type
_entity_poly.pdbx_seq_one_letter_code
_entity_poly.pdbx_strand_id
1 'polypeptide(L)'
;MILTQQSLYRSEHMYTTGDNPILVTCSDMSDWVCKHGRMYSSVLFSEVIGSTFAQLWNLKTPEVSFVNVLTEHLPNEYLNIVQPAFFNKPCFGSKLIIESQVVDKTLLPSFRNALFRTKIVNKTDLLKIALFDIWLGNEDRHHGNSNLLLDQSLTNEYYFNVFDHGAIFNSNALSYGIQLISDNESIICSDLAQILFKKGKTLTKNIDNIVKDFYLCTLDCEAQLSNILVDIPIQWGLNVQNLEVLIRNNLFTQSWKTDCENHFRALIQANI
;
A
#
# COMPACT_ATOMS: atom_id res chain seq x y z
N MET A 1 14.22 -0.51 -10.61
CA MET A 1 14.55 0.95 -10.67
C MET A 1 13.23 1.71 -10.73
N ILE A 2 13.01 2.60 -9.77
CA ILE A 2 11.84 3.49 -9.74
C ILE A 2 12.16 4.70 -10.62
N LEU A 3 11.25 5.01 -11.55
CA LEU A 3 11.43 6.13 -12.47
C LEU A 3 11.25 7.47 -11.73
N THR A 4 11.82 8.53 -12.31
CA THR A 4 11.58 9.90 -11.85
C THR A 4 10.78 10.63 -12.92
N GLN A 5 9.68 11.24 -12.53
CA GLN A 5 8.80 12.06 -13.36
C GLN A 5 8.94 13.54 -12.98
N GLN A 6 8.50 14.41 -13.86
CA GLN A 6 8.39 15.84 -13.59
C GLN A 6 6.99 16.32 -13.94
N SER A 7 6.41 17.17 -13.08
CA SER A 7 5.12 17.79 -13.36
C SER A 7 5.18 18.64 -14.63
N LEU A 8 4.13 18.59 -15.46
CA LEU A 8 3.99 19.38 -16.71
C LEU A 8 2.99 20.52 -16.59
N TYR A 9 1.93 20.28 -15.83
CA TYR A 9 0.82 21.22 -15.73
C TYR A 9 0.52 21.54 -14.28
N ARG A 10 -0.23 22.64 -14.09
CA ARG A 10 -0.79 23.00 -12.81
C ARG A 10 -1.74 21.90 -12.34
N SER A 11 -1.59 21.46 -11.10
CA SER A 11 -2.51 20.51 -10.47
C SER A 11 -3.92 21.11 -10.44
N GLU A 12 -4.91 20.33 -10.89
CA GLU A 12 -6.31 20.75 -10.85
C GLU A 12 -7.04 20.23 -9.62
N HIS A 13 -6.44 19.30 -8.87
CA HIS A 13 -7.09 18.66 -7.74
C HIS A 13 -6.12 18.42 -6.59
N MET A 14 -6.60 18.71 -5.38
CA MET A 14 -5.97 18.32 -4.12
C MET A 14 -6.96 17.48 -3.31
N TYR A 15 -6.53 16.31 -2.88
CA TYR A 15 -7.35 15.48 -2.02
C TYR A 15 -7.36 16.05 -0.60
N THR A 16 -8.56 16.23 -0.03
CA THR A 16 -8.76 16.77 1.32
C THR A 16 -8.62 15.71 2.42
N THR A 17 -7.69 14.77 2.25
CA THR A 17 -7.29 13.81 3.29
C THR A 17 -6.25 14.44 4.22
N GLY A 18 -5.90 13.77 5.33
CA GLY A 18 -4.96 14.31 6.32
C GLY A 18 -3.62 14.80 5.76
N ASP A 19 -3.14 14.18 4.69
CA ASP A 19 -1.85 14.48 4.06
C ASP A 19 -1.95 15.47 2.90
N ASN A 20 -3.16 15.77 2.45
CA ASN A 20 -3.46 16.63 1.29
C ASN A 20 -2.61 16.30 0.06
N PRO A 21 -2.60 15.05 -0.43
CA PRO A 21 -1.86 14.71 -1.63
C PRO A 21 -2.44 15.47 -2.84
N ILE A 22 -1.59 15.78 -3.80
CA ILE A 22 -1.98 16.53 -4.99
C ILE A 22 -1.97 15.62 -6.22
N LEU A 23 -2.88 15.89 -7.15
CA LEU A 23 -2.91 15.25 -8.47
C LEU A 23 -2.13 16.12 -9.44
N VAL A 24 -1.15 15.55 -10.14
CA VAL A 24 -0.36 16.26 -11.17
C VAL A 24 -0.20 15.40 -12.40
N THR A 25 -0.32 16.04 -13.59
CA THR A 25 0.06 15.42 -14.86
C THR A 25 1.58 15.53 -15.02
N CYS A 26 2.23 14.42 -15.34
CA CYS A 26 3.68 14.33 -15.42
C CYS A 26 4.21 14.12 -16.84
N SER A 27 5.55 14.07 -16.96
CA SER A 27 6.30 13.98 -18.23
C SER A 27 5.94 12.77 -19.09
N ASP A 28 5.37 11.73 -18.51
CA ASP A 28 4.84 10.55 -19.21
C ASP A 28 3.39 10.72 -19.69
N MET A 29 2.83 11.92 -19.57
CA MET A 29 1.42 12.26 -19.90
C MET A 29 0.39 11.51 -19.06
N SER A 30 0.82 10.95 -17.91
CA SER A 30 -0.07 10.30 -16.94
C SER A 30 -0.31 11.19 -15.73
N ASP A 31 -1.41 10.94 -15.02
CA ASP A 31 -1.75 11.61 -13.78
C ASP A 31 -1.23 10.82 -12.58
N TRP A 32 -0.60 11.54 -11.65
CA TRP A 32 0.03 11.00 -10.47
C TRP A 32 -0.51 11.66 -9.22
N VAL A 33 -0.92 10.85 -8.24
CA VAL A 33 -1.26 11.29 -6.89
C VAL A 33 0.02 11.37 -6.09
N CYS A 34 0.42 12.59 -5.72
CA CYS A 34 1.71 12.88 -5.12
C CYS A 34 1.58 13.18 -3.62
N LYS A 35 2.24 12.37 -2.79
CA LYS A 35 2.50 12.64 -1.38
C LYS A 35 3.82 13.40 -1.28
N HIS A 36 3.80 14.54 -0.59
CA HIS A 36 4.88 15.53 -0.62
C HIS A 36 5.56 15.72 0.74
N GLY A 37 6.56 16.60 0.81
CA GLY A 37 7.42 16.83 1.97
C GLY A 37 6.74 17.43 3.22
N ARG A 38 5.41 17.59 3.24
CA ARG A 38 4.65 17.76 4.47
C ARG A 38 4.76 16.54 5.37
N MET A 39 4.84 15.37 4.74
CA MET A 39 5.07 14.11 5.43
C MET A 39 6.53 13.96 5.81
N TYR A 40 6.79 13.25 6.89
CA TYR A 40 8.15 12.85 7.22
C TYR A 40 8.73 11.95 6.12
N SER A 41 10.01 12.11 5.84
CA SER A 41 10.70 11.28 4.83
C SER A 41 10.58 9.77 5.12
N SER A 42 10.46 9.39 6.41
CA SER A 42 10.22 8.00 6.81
C SER A 42 8.87 7.46 6.32
N VAL A 43 7.83 8.30 6.26
CA VAL A 43 6.51 7.91 5.74
C VAL A 43 6.56 7.75 4.22
N LEU A 44 7.21 8.69 3.51
CA LEU A 44 7.43 8.55 2.06
C LEU A 44 8.27 7.30 1.73
N PHE A 45 9.25 7.00 2.57
CA PHE A 45 10.02 5.76 2.49
C PHE A 45 9.15 4.52 2.66
N SER A 46 8.26 4.52 3.66
CA SER A 46 7.30 3.45 3.89
C SER A 46 6.40 3.21 2.67
N GLU A 47 5.94 4.29 2.01
CA GLU A 47 5.17 4.19 0.75
C GLU A 47 5.97 3.46 -0.35
N VAL A 48 7.25 3.80 -0.52
CA VAL A 48 8.10 3.16 -1.53
C VAL A 48 8.29 1.68 -1.22
N ILE A 49 8.67 1.36 0.02
CA ILE A 49 8.91 -0.04 0.42
C ILE A 49 7.63 -0.85 0.31
N GLY A 50 6.52 -0.36 0.86
CA GLY A 50 5.25 -1.07 0.84
C GLY A 50 4.74 -1.32 -0.58
N SER A 51 4.76 -0.29 -1.44
CA SER A 51 4.32 -0.43 -2.84
C SER A 51 5.22 -1.37 -3.63
N THR A 52 6.54 -1.28 -3.47
CA THR A 52 7.48 -2.15 -4.20
C THR A 52 7.38 -3.61 -3.72
N PHE A 53 7.26 -3.83 -2.42
CA PHE A 53 7.04 -5.17 -1.86
C PHE A 53 5.69 -5.74 -2.28
N ALA A 54 4.62 -4.92 -2.36
CA ALA A 54 3.34 -5.36 -2.90
C ALA A 54 3.46 -5.88 -4.34
N GLN A 55 4.25 -5.20 -5.19
CA GLN A 55 4.55 -5.67 -6.55
C GLN A 55 5.28 -7.02 -6.55
N LEU A 56 6.31 -7.18 -5.69
CA LEU A 56 7.04 -8.44 -5.54
C LEU A 56 6.15 -9.58 -5.01
N TRP A 57 5.13 -9.24 -4.25
CA TRP A 57 4.09 -10.19 -3.83
C TRP A 57 3.05 -10.49 -4.91
N ASN A 58 3.20 -9.95 -6.13
CA ASN A 58 2.20 -10.01 -7.20
C ASN A 58 0.81 -9.51 -6.75
N LEU A 59 0.76 -8.58 -5.82
CA LEU A 59 -0.45 -7.82 -5.51
C LEU A 59 -0.61 -6.70 -6.54
N LYS A 60 -1.84 -6.46 -6.97
CA LYS A 60 -2.09 -5.26 -7.78
C LYS A 60 -1.94 -4.02 -6.91
N THR A 61 -1.18 -3.06 -7.39
CA THR A 61 -0.94 -1.75 -6.78
C THR A 61 -0.73 -0.73 -7.89
N PRO A 62 -1.05 0.55 -7.70
CA PRO A 62 -0.69 1.58 -8.67
C PRO A 62 0.81 1.57 -8.97
N GLU A 63 1.18 1.93 -10.20
CA GLU A 63 2.59 2.20 -10.52
C GLU A 63 3.12 3.32 -9.62
N VAL A 64 4.40 3.24 -9.23
CA VAL A 64 5.02 4.24 -8.38
C VAL A 64 6.17 4.95 -9.09
N SER A 65 6.36 6.22 -8.75
CA SER A 65 7.43 7.07 -9.28
C SER A 65 7.87 8.09 -8.26
N PHE A 66 9.08 8.60 -8.39
CA PHE A 66 9.45 9.85 -7.74
C PHE A 66 9.01 11.02 -8.63
N VAL A 67 8.31 12.00 -8.07
CA VAL A 67 7.77 13.11 -8.84
C VAL A 67 8.37 14.43 -8.36
N ASN A 68 9.07 15.12 -9.25
CA ASN A 68 9.50 16.49 -9.04
C ASN A 68 8.35 17.43 -9.44
N VAL A 69 7.72 18.06 -8.46
CA VAL A 69 6.65 19.01 -8.68
C VAL A 69 7.22 20.41 -8.69
N LEU A 70 7.06 21.12 -9.81
CA LEU A 70 7.47 22.52 -9.93
C LEU A 70 6.46 23.41 -9.20
N THR A 71 6.96 24.37 -8.42
CA THR A 71 6.10 25.29 -7.65
C THR A 71 5.17 26.12 -8.53
N GLU A 72 5.58 26.44 -9.76
CA GLU A 72 4.76 27.13 -10.75
C GLU A 72 3.57 26.31 -11.25
N HIS A 73 3.60 24.99 -11.04
CA HIS A 73 2.50 24.08 -11.36
C HIS A 73 1.50 23.90 -10.20
N LEU A 74 1.78 24.51 -9.03
CA LEU A 74 0.85 24.51 -7.91
C LEU A 74 -0.21 25.59 -8.10
N PRO A 75 -1.51 25.28 -8.01
CA PRO A 75 -2.58 26.26 -8.01
C PRO A 75 -2.43 27.24 -6.84
N ASN A 76 -2.72 28.52 -7.07
CA ASN A 76 -2.59 29.56 -6.04
C ASN A 76 -3.45 29.27 -4.80
N GLU A 77 -4.64 28.69 -4.99
CA GLU A 77 -5.53 28.26 -3.93
C GLU A 77 -4.91 27.21 -3.01
N TYR A 78 -3.98 26.39 -3.52
CA TYR A 78 -3.30 25.36 -2.72
C TYR A 78 -2.16 25.91 -1.89
N LEU A 79 -1.57 27.04 -2.30
CA LEU A 79 -0.47 27.69 -1.56
C LEU A 79 -0.88 28.16 -0.17
N ASN A 80 -2.18 28.27 0.11
CA ASN A 80 -2.69 28.54 1.45
C ASN A 80 -2.72 27.29 2.34
N ILE A 81 -2.63 26.08 1.75
CA ILE A 81 -2.76 24.80 2.46
C ILE A 81 -1.44 24.05 2.44
N VAL A 82 -0.76 24.04 1.30
CA VAL A 82 0.53 23.39 1.12
C VAL A 82 1.61 24.43 0.86
N GLN A 83 2.71 24.32 1.58
CA GLN A 83 3.83 25.25 1.43
C GLN A 83 4.70 24.86 0.24
N PRO A 84 5.19 25.81 -0.59
CA PRO A 84 6.10 25.51 -1.70
C PRO A 84 7.33 24.71 -1.26
N ALA A 85 7.83 24.92 -0.04
CA ALA A 85 8.96 24.20 0.53
C ALA A 85 8.73 22.67 0.63
N PHE A 86 7.49 22.18 0.65
CA PHE A 86 7.18 20.75 0.65
C PHE A 86 7.56 20.05 -0.66
N PHE A 87 7.75 20.81 -1.73
CA PHE A 87 8.11 20.33 -3.06
C PHE A 87 9.59 20.50 -3.41
N ASN A 88 10.41 20.96 -2.45
CA ASN A 88 11.87 21.05 -2.62
C ASN A 88 12.56 19.67 -2.67
N LYS A 89 11.83 18.61 -2.39
CA LYS A 89 12.26 17.21 -2.45
C LYS A 89 11.33 16.46 -3.40
N PRO A 90 11.82 15.39 -4.05
CA PRO A 90 10.93 14.52 -4.81
C PRO A 90 9.76 14.03 -3.95
N CYS A 91 8.56 14.08 -4.50
CA CYS A 91 7.37 13.47 -3.92
C CYS A 91 7.35 11.96 -4.19
N PHE A 92 6.67 11.20 -3.34
CA PHE A 92 6.22 9.87 -3.71
C PHE A 92 4.98 9.99 -4.59
N GLY A 93 5.02 9.48 -5.81
CA GLY A 93 3.91 9.48 -6.76
C GLY A 93 3.32 8.10 -6.94
N SER A 94 1.99 8.03 -6.89
CA SER A 94 1.19 6.85 -7.20
C SER A 94 0.33 7.16 -8.42
N LYS A 95 0.44 6.36 -9.50
CA LYS A 95 -0.27 6.61 -10.76
C LYS A 95 -1.77 6.48 -10.57
N LEU A 96 -2.53 7.46 -11.08
CA LEU A 96 -3.98 7.44 -10.97
C LEU A 96 -4.58 6.26 -11.76
N ILE A 97 -5.41 5.47 -11.10
CA ILE A 97 -6.26 4.45 -11.75
C ILE A 97 -7.61 5.12 -12.01
N ILE A 98 -7.86 5.49 -13.27
CA ILE A 98 -8.98 6.38 -13.66
C ILE A 98 -10.33 5.79 -13.28
N GLU A 99 -10.59 4.53 -13.61
CA GLU A 99 -11.87 3.86 -13.35
C GLU A 99 -11.80 3.04 -12.05
N SER A 100 -11.38 3.64 -10.95
CA SER A 100 -11.33 3.00 -9.66
C SER A 100 -12.19 3.71 -8.61
N GLN A 101 -12.63 2.94 -7.62
CA GLN A 101 -13.35 3.45 -6.45
C GLN A 101 -12.67 2.97 -5.17
N VAL A 102 -12.59 3.85 -4.18
CA VAL A 102 -12.13 3.45 -2.85
C VAL A 102 -13.13 2.44 -2.27
N VAL A 103 -12.61 1.34 -1.77
CA VAL A 103 -13.44 0.32 -1.08
C VAL A 103 -13.74 0.80 0.32
N ASP A 104 -14.88 1.43 0.50
CA ASP A 104 -15.37 1.96 1.76
C ASP A 104 -16.75 1.39 2.12
N LYS A 105 -17.36 1.93 3.17
CA LYS A 105 -18.69 1.51 3.65
C LYS A 105 -19.78 1.72 2.60
N THR A 106 -19.62 2.68 1.68
CA THR A 106 -20.64 2.97 0.64
C THR A 106 -20.65 1.90 -0.45
N LEU A 107 -19.53 1.23 -0.66
CA LEU A 107 -19.39 0.17 -1.65
C LEU A 107 -19.76 -1.22 -1.10
N LEU A 108 -19.77 -1.42 0.22
CA LEU A 108 -20.09 -2.71 0.86
C LEU A 108 -21.42 -3.34 0.40
N PRO A 109 -22.53 -2.61 0.19
CA PRO A 109 -23.77 -3.19 -0.34
C PRO A 109 -23.59 -3.90 -1.69
N SER A 110 -22.71 -3.39 -2.57
CA SER A 110 -22.42 -4.01 -3.85
C SER A 110 -21.78 -5.39 -3.70
N PHE A 111 -20.89 -5.55 -2.71
CA PHE A 111 -20.26 -6.85 -2.43
C PHE A 111 -21.25 -7.90 -1.89
N ARG A 112 -22.40 -7.51 -1.35
CA ARG A 112 -23.47 -8.46 -0.95
C ARG A 112 -24.17 -9.08 -2.15
N ASN A 113 -24.11 -8.43 -3.31
CA ASN A 113 -24.66 -8.98 -4.57
C ASN A 113 -23.74 -10.08 -5.12
N ALA A 114 -24.29 -11.27 -5.34
CA ALA A 114 -23.52 -12.43 -5.84
C ALA A 114 -22.93 -12.18 -7.24
N LEU A 115 -23.69 -11.55 -8.14
CA LEU A 115 -23.22 -11.23 -9.50
C LEU A 115 -22.10 -10.20 -9.49
N PHE A 116 -22.12 -9.25 -8.55
CA PHE A 116 -21.01 -8.31 -8.39
C PHE A 116 -19.73 -9.03 -7.93
N ARG A 117 -19.86 -9.95 -6.95
CA ARG A 117 -18.69 -10.72 -6.47
C ARG A 117 -18.06 -11.62 -7.52
N THR A 118 -18.83 -12.11 -8.52
CA THR A 118 -18.26 -12.94 -9.59
C THR A 118 -17.35 -12.17 -10.54
N LYS A 119 -17.47 -10.84 -10.57
CA LYS A 119 -16.62 -9.97 -11.36
C LYS A 119 -15.25 -9.71 -10.71
N ILE A 120 -15.11 -9.97 -9.42
CA ILE A 120 -13.85 -9.74 -8.70
C ILE A 120 -12.90 -10.90 -8.98
N VAL A 121 -11.93 -10.65 -9.85
CA VAL A 121 -10.99 -11.66 -10.36
C VAL A 121 -10.01 -12.08 -9.25
N ASN A 122 -9.44 -11.11 -8.56
CA ASN A 122 -8.43 -11.34 -7.52
C ASN A 122 -8.99 -11.33 -6.08
N LYS A 123 -10.19 -11.86 -5.90
CA LYS A 123 -10.87 -11.86 -4.60
C LYS A 123 -10.00 -12.42 -3.46
N THR A 124 -9.23 -13.47 -3.72
CA THR A 124 -8.34 -14.11 -2.74
C THR A 124 -7.18 -13.23 -2.31
N ASP A 125 -6.84 -12.20 -3.11
CA ASP A 125 -5.79 -11.26 -2.75
C ASP A 125 -6.12 -10.48 -1.47
N LEU A 126 -7.41 -10.33 -1.10
CA LEU A 126 -7.75 -9.72 0.19
C LEU A 126 -7.11 -10.46 1.38
N LEU A 127 -7.08 -11.79 1.36
CA LEU A 127 -6.40 -12.59 2.38
C LEU A 127 -4.87 -12.48 2.28
N LYS A 128 -4.35 -12.40 1.06
CA LYS A 128 -2.92 -12.21 0.82
C LYS A 128 -2.46 -10.83 1.29
N ILE A 129 -3.26 -9.79 1.04
CA ILE A 129 -3.05 -8.43 1.56
C ILE A 129 -3.04 -8.42 3.09
N ALA A 130 -3.94 -9.13 3.74
CA ALA A 130 -3.96 -9.22 5.19
C ALA A 130 -2.69 -9.82 5.78
N LEU A 131 -2.15 -10.90 5.17
CA LEU A 131 -0.87 -11.47 5.60
C LEU A 131 0.31 -10.53 5.29
N PHE A 132 0.26 -9.83 4.17
CA PHE A 132 1.23 -8.79 3.81
C PHE A 132 1.27 -7.66 4.85
N ASP A 133 0.09 -7.18 5.29
CA ASP A 133 -0.02 -6.14 6.31
C ASP A 133 0.48 -6.61 7.68
N ILE A 134 0.16 -7.84 8.09
CA ILE A 134 0.69 -8.44 9.31
C ILE A 134 2.21 -8.50 9.26
N TRP A 135 2.78 -8.93 8.13
CA TRP A 135 4.22 -9.04 7.95
C TRP A 135 4.93 -7.69 8.01
N LEU A 136 4.34 -6.65 7.41
CA LEU A 136 4.89 -5.29 7.41
C LEU A 136 4.57 -4.49 8.67
N GLY A 137 3.71 -5.00 9.56
CA GLY A 137 3.19 -4.22 10.70
C GLY A 137 2.40 -2.99 10.23
N ASN A 138 1.50 -3.16 9.25
CA ASN A 138 0.66 -2.07 8.73
C ASN A 138 -0.61 -1.94 9.56
N GLU A 139 -0.69 -0.88 10.37
CA GLU A 139 -1.80 -0.64 11.31
C GLU A 139 -2.99 0.09 10.68
N ASP A 140 -2.84 0.63 9.47
CA ASP A 140 -3.86 1.53 8.88
C ASP A 140 -4.78 0.85 7.86
N ARG A 141 -4.61 -0.47 7.58
CA ARG A 141 -5.53 -1.18 6.68
C ARG A 141 -6.47 -2.09 7.44
N HIS A 142 -7.61 -1.53 7.85
CA HIS A 142 -8.57 -2.18 8.73
C HIS A 142 -10.04 -1.94 8.31
N HIS A 143 -11.00 -2.38 9.11
CA HIS A 143 -12.44 -2.27 8.83
C HIS A 143 -12.96 -0.84 8.60
N GLY A 144 -12.30 0.16 9.17
CA GLY A 144 -12.66 1.60 9.02
C GLY A 144 -11.93 2.30 7.87
N ASN A 145 -10.80 1.74 7.44
CA ASN A 145 -9.93 2.27 6.39
C ASN A 145 -9.33 1.10 5.60
N SER A 146 -9.92 0.73 4.48
CA SER A 146 -9.45 -0.44 3.74
C SER A 146 -8.18 -0.19 2.96
N ASN A 147 -7.88 1.06 2.60
CA ASN A 147 -6.78 1.43 1.71
C ASN A 147 -6.69 0.52 0.47
N LEU A 148 -7.86 0.24 -0.12
CA LEU A 148 -8.05 -0.54 -1.33
C LEU A 148 -8.78 0.28 -2.39
N LEU A 149 -8.33 0.19 -3.64
CA LEU A 149 -9.08 0.63 -4.80
C LEU A 149 -9.70 -0.59 -5.48
N LEU A 150 -10.96 -0.50 -5.87
CA LEU A 150 -11.59 -1.45 -6.78
C LEU A 150 -11.47 -0.87 -8.19
N ASP A 151 -10.54 -1.40 -8.97
CA ASP A 151 -10.32 -1.08 -10.37
C ASP A 151 -11.41 -1.74 -11.22
N GLN A 152 -12.12 -0.96 -12.00
CA GLN A 152 -13.24 -1.36 -12.87
C GLN A 152 -12.97 -1.01 -14.34
N SER A 153 -11.73 -0.73 -14.71
CA SER A 153 -11.33 -0.32 -16.07
C SER A 153 -11.58 -1.40 -17.13
N LEU A 154 -11.72 -2.65 -16.71
CA LEU A 154 -12.10 -3.76 -17.60
C LEU A 154 -13.57 -4.13 -17.42
N THR A 155 -14.27 -4.28 -18.53
CA THR A 155 -15.68 -4.67 -18.53
C THR A 155 -15.86 -6.06 -17.88
N ASN A 156 -16.61 -6.11 -16.80
CA ASN A 156 -16.89 -7.35 -16.04
C ASN A 156 -15.70 -8.01 -15.31
N GLU A 157 -14.55 -7.36 -15.24
CA GLU A 157 -13.41 -7.81 -14.45
C GLU A 157 -12.97 -6.71 -13.50
N TYR A 158 -13.11 -6.95 -12.20
CA TYR A 158 -12.76 -6.01 -11.14
C TYR A 158 -11.55 -6.53 -10.38
N TYR A 159 -10.68 -5.60 -9.97
CA TYR A 159 -9.46 -5.94 -9.25
C TYR A 159 -9.27 -5.07 -8.03
N PHE A 160 -8.95 -5.70 -6.90
CA PHE A 160 -8.43 -4.97 -5.75
C PHE A 160 -7.01 -4.51 -6.04
N ASN A 161 -6.76 -3.24 -5.86
CA ASN A 161 -5.43 -2.64 -5.86
C ASN A 161 -5.14 -2.11 -4.45
N VAL A 162 -4.00 -2.50 -3.90
CA VAL A 162 -3.55 -2.03 -2.59
C VAL A 162 -2.76 -0.74 -2.75
N PHE A 163 -3.02 0.23 -1.87
CA PHE A 163 -2.33 1.52 -1.84
C PHE A 163 -2.20 2.04 -0.41
N ASP A 164 -1.53 3.16 -0.22
CA ASP A 164 -1.33 3.81 1.08
C ASP A 164 -0.62 2.91 2.10
N HIS A 165 0.70 2.86 1.98
CA HIS A 165 1.58 2.07 2.83
C HIS A 165 2.34 2.91 3.87
N GLY A 166 1.92 4.15 4.09
CA GLY A 166 2.61 5.10 4.99
C GLY A 166 2.72 4.63 6.44
N ALA A 167 1.81 3.76 6.88
CA ALA A 167 1.72 3.26 8.25
C ALA A 167 2.39 1.89 8.48
N ILE A 168 3.17 1.36 7.53
CA ILE A 168 3.94 0.13 7.76
C ILE A 168 5.01 0.34 8.84
N PHE A 169 5.55 -0.77 9.36
CA PHE A 169 6.52 -0.78 10.44
C PHE A 169 5.96 -0.19 11.74
N ASN A 170 4.68 -0.49 12.04
CA ASN A 170 3.95 0.08 13.17
C ASN A 170 4.12 1.60 13.23
N SER A 171 3.70 2.28 12.15
CA SER A 171 3.77 3.73 11.99
C SER A 171 5.19 4.30 12.19
N ASN A 172 6.18 3.67 11.56
CA ASN A 172 7.61 4.02 11.59
C ASN A 172 8.37 3.62 12.88
N ALA A 173 7.91 2.61 13.59
CA ALA A 173 8.60 2.10 14.79
C ALA A 173 9.78 1.14 14.48
N LEU A 174 10.27 1.08 13.24
CA LEU A 174 11.26 0.12 12.76
C LEU A 174 12.52 0.01 13.64
N SER A 175 12.97 1.11 14.25
CA SER A 175 14.10 1.14 15.18
C SER A 175 13.83 0.53 16.55
N TYR A 176 12.56 0.36 16.91
CA TYR A 176 12.15 -0.24 18.19
C TYR A 176 11.73 -1.71 18.06
N GLY A 177 11.75 -2.23 16.84
CA GLY A 177 11.26 -3.56 16.51
C GLY A 177 9.80 -3.56 16.08
N ILE A 178 9.49 -4.35 15.05
CA ILE A 178 8.12 -4.48 14.52
C ILE A 178 7.32 -5.44 15.41
N GLN A 179 6.07 -5.10 15.65
CA GLN A 179 5.12 -5.90 16.43
C GLN A 179 3.96 -6.38 15.53
N LEU A 180 3.36 -7.49 15.91
CA LEU A 180 2.14 -7.97 15.26
C LEU A 180 1.02 -6.94 15.44
N ILE A 181 0.30 -6.67 14.37
CA ILE A 181 -0.88 -5.80 14.42
C ILE A 181 -1.99 -6.49 15.22
N SER A 182 -2.85 -5.70 15.85
CA SER A 182 -4.00 -6.21 16.59
C SER A 182 -5.12 -6.66 15.65
N ASP A 183 -6.09 -7.40 16.18
CA ASP A 183 -7.27 -7.84 15.43
C ASP A 183 -8.01 -6.66 14.77
N ASN A 184 -8.14 -5.53 15.48
CA ASN A 184 -8.84 -4.34 14.98
C ASN A 184 -8.08 -3.61 13.85
N GLU A 185 -6.80 -3.87 13.71
CA GLU A 185 -5.92 -3.30 12.67
C GLU A 185 -5.83 -4.19 11.44
N SER A 186 -6.49 -5.35 11.44
CA SER A 186 -6.49 -6.26 10.30
C SER A 186 -7.75 -6.16 9.45
N ILE A 187 -7.59 -6.15 8.12
CA ILE A 187 -8.70 -6.20 7.18
C ILE A 187 -9.48 -7.53 7.25
N ILE A 188 -8.92 -8.58 7.86
CA ILE A 188 -9.64 -9.86 8.10
C ILE A 188 -10.85 -9.64 9.00
N CYS A 189 -10.77 -8.70 9.95
CA CYS A 189 -11.85 -8.38 10.87
C CYS A 189 -12.92 -7.43 10.28
N SER A 190 -12.90 -7.22 8.95
CA SER A 190 -13.83 -6.35 8.25
C SER A 190 -15.06 -7.09 7.75
N ASP A 191 -16.18 -6.35 7.60
CA ASP A 191 -17.38 -6.84 6.93
C ASP A 191 -17.09 -7.35 5.52
N LEU A 192 -16.14 -6.73 4.82
CA LEU A 192 -15.72 -7.14 3.49
C LEU A 192 -15.19 -8.57 3.48
N ALA A 193 -14.31 -8.92 4.41
CA ALA A 193 -13.77 -10.27 4.51
C ALA A 193 -14.89 -11.30 4.81
N GLN A 194 -15.81 -10.98 5.71
CA GLN A 194 -16.96 -11.86 6.05
C GLN A 194 -17.93 -12.03 4.89
N ILE A 195 -18.09 -11.00 4.04
CA ILE A 195 -18.93 -11.09 2.82
C ILE A 195 -18.26 -11.97 1.76
N LEU A 196 -16.94 -11.85 1.60
CA LEU A 196 -16.22 -12.51 0.52
C LEU A 196 -15.87 -13.97 0.82
N PHE A 197 -15.66 -14.33 2.09
CA PHE A 197 -15.19 -15.65 2.48
C PHE A 197 -16.13 -16.35 3.44
N LYS A 198 -16.10 -17.68 3.39
CA LYS A 198 -16.87 -18.55 4.31
C LYS A 198 -16.00 -19.73 4.69
N LYS A 199 -16.13 -20.22 5.92
CA LYS A 199 -15.47 -21.47 6.38
C LYS A 199 -15.73 -22.61 5.42
N GLY A 200 -14.69 -23.38 5.15
CA GLY A 200 -14.77 -24.57 4.31
C GLY A 200 -13.44 -24.96 3.66
N LYS A 201 -13.42 -26.11 3.00
CA LYS A 201 -12.22 -26.69 2.40
C LYS A 201 -11.52 -25.74 1.39
N THR A 202 -12.30 -24.95 0.66
CA THR A 202 -11.75 -23.97 -0.30
C THR A 202 -10.97 -22.88 0.40
N LEU A 203 -11.52 -22.34 1.52
CA LEU A 203 -10.82 -21.33 2.30
C LEU A 203 -9.51 -21.88 2.87
N THR A 204 -9.55 -23.07 3.47
CA THR A 204 -8.35 -23.74 4.01
C THR A 204 -7.27 -23.89 2.94
N LYS A 205 -7.64 -24.40 1.75
CA LYS A 205 -6.70 -24.54 0.63
C LYS A 205 -6.11 -23.18 0.20
N ASN A 206 -6.92 -22.14 0.14
CA ASN A 206 -6.44 -20.79 -0.20
C ASN A 206 -5.45 -20.27 0.83
N ILE A 207 -5.73 -20.45 2.12
CA ILE A 207 -4.83 -20.08 3.22
C ILE A 207 -3.48 -20.78 3.08
N ASP A 208 -3.49 -22.11 2.85
CA ASP A 208 -2.25 -22.89 2.74
C ASP A 208 -1.42 -22.45 1.52
N ASN A 209 -2.07 -22.13 0.39
CA ASN A 209 -1.38 -21.60 -0.77
C ASN A 209 -0.80 -20.20 -0.49
N ILE A 210 -1.57 -19.31 0.14
CA ILE A 210 -1.12 -17.95 0.48
C ILE A 210 0.10 -18.02 1.43
N VAL A 211 0.07 -18.89 2.43
CA VAL A 211 1.19 -19.07 3.36
C VAL A 211 2.42 -19.62 2.63
N LYS A 212 2.24 -20.56 1.73
CA LYS A 212 3.36 -21.05 0.90
C LYS A 212 3.97 -19.92 0.06
N ASP A 213 3.13 -19.12 -0.60
CA ASP A 213 3.57 -17.98 -1.40
C ASP A 213 4.23 -16.90 -0.55
N PHE A 214 3.77 -16.69 0.69
CA PHE A 214 4.35 -15.76 1.65
C PHE A 214 5.85 -15.98 1.85
N TYR A 215 6.26 -17.21 2.11
CA TYR A 215 7.67 -17.52 2.29
C TYR A 215 8.50 -17.27 1.02
N LEU A 216 7.96 -17.50 -0.15
CA LEU A 216 8.63 -17.21 -1.42
C LEU A 216 8.73 -15.70 -1.67
N CYS A 217 7.60 -14.99 -1.53
CA CYS A 217 7.57 -13.54 -1.73
C CYS A 217 8.50 -12.79 -0.76
N THR A 218 8.61 -13.24 0.50
CA THR A 218 9.54 -12.63 1.45
C THR A 218 11.00 -12.84 1.07
N LEU A 219 11.35 -13.97 0.47
CA LEU A 219 12.71 -14.18 -0.07
C LEU A 219 13.00 -13.24 -1.24
N ASP A 220 12.03 -13.06 -2.15
CA ASP A 220 12.18 -12.11 -3.25
C ASP A 220 12.33 -10.67 -2.75
N CYS A 221 11.55 -10.27 -1.75
CA CYS A 221 11.68 -8.96 -1.11
C CYS A 221 13.06 -8.77 -0.48
N GLU A 222 13.57 -9.79 0.22
CA GLU A 222 14.90 -9.75 0.83
C GLU A 222 16.01 -9.61 -0.22
N ALA A 223 15.90 -10.35 -1.31
CA ALA A 223 16.89 -10.32 -2.40
C ALA A 223 16.89 -8.98 -3.15
N GLN A 224 15.73 -8.31 -3.27
CA GLN A 224 15.58 -7.04 -3.98
C GLN A 224 15.76 -5.80 -3.09
N LEU A 225 15.82 -5.95 -1.77
CA LEU A 225 15.84 -4.81 -0.84
C LEU A 225 16.95 -3.80 -1.15
N SER A 226 18.19 -4.24 -1.31
CA SER A 226 19.32 -3.35 -1.60
C SER A 226 19.12 -2.58 -2.93
N ASN A 227 18.56 -3.22 -3.95
CA ASN A 227 18.26 -2.58 -5.23
C ASN A 227 17.17 -1.50 -5.10
N ILE A 228 16.15 -1.74 -4.27
CA ILE A 228 15.10 -0.75 -4.00
C ILE A 228 15.68 0.46 -3.25
N LEU A 229 16.57 0.22 -2.29
CA LEU A 229 17.15 1.26 -1.45
C LEU A 229 18.09 2.20 -2.22
N VAL A 230 18.74 1.73 -3.29
CA VAL A 230 19.55 2.57 -4.17
C VAL A 230 18.73 3.66 -4.88
N ASP A 231 17.45 3.40 -5.14
CA ASP A 231 16.57 4.35 -5.81
C ASP A 231 16.06 5.47 -4.88
N ILE A 232 16.20 5.33 -3.54
CA ILE A 232 15.66 6.31 -2.57
C ILE A 232 16.34 7.67 -2.74
N PRO A 233 15.57 8.78 -2.92
CA PRO A 233 16.13 10.09 -3.14
C PRO A 233 17.00 10.55 -1.96
N ILE A 234 18.25 10.93 -2.27
CA ILE A 234 19.19 11.45 -1.26
C ILE A 234 18.66 12.71 -0.57
N GLN A 235 17.82 13.50 -1.28
CA GLN A 235 17.15 14.69 -0.77
C GLN A 235 16.22 14.41 0.41
N TRP A 236 15.79 13.16 0.59
CA TRP A 236 14.99 12.77 1.75
C TRP A 236 15.79 12.74 3.05
N GLY A 237 17.14 12.71 2.96
CA GLY A 237 18.04 12.79 4.11
C GLY A 237 18.01 11.54 5.00
N LEU A 238 17.63 10.38 4.45
CA LEU A 238 17.54 9.11 5.16
C LEU A 238 18.88 8.38 5.18
N ASN A 239 19.19 7.74 6.29
CA ASN A 239 20.31 6.81 6.36
C ASN A 239 19.85 5.43 5.86
N VAL A 240 19.91 5.25 4.53
CA VAL A 240 19.40 4.02 3.87
C VAL A 240 20.17 2.75 4.30
N GLN A 241 21.47 2.86 4.61
CA GLN A 241 22.25 1.71 5.09
C GLN A 241 21.74 1.22 6.45
N ASN A 242 21.46 2.16 7.36
CA ASN A 242 20.87 1.81 8.64
C ASN A 242 19.45 1.22 8.49
N LEU A 243 18.64 1.81 7.59
CA LEU A 243 17.29 1.30 7.30
C LEU A 243 17.33 -0.12 6.71
N GLU A 244 18.29 -0.42 5.85
CA GLU A 244 18.50 -1.78 5.33
C GLU A 244 18.74 -2.79 6.45
N VAL A 245 19.65 -2.47 7.37
CA VAL A 245 19.95 -3.33 8.52
C VAL A 245 18.71 -3.54 9.39
N LEU A 246 17.96 -2.48 9.68
CA LEU A 246 16.75 -2.56 10.48
C LEU A 246 15.66 -3.40 9.79
N ILE A 247 15.44 -3.22 8.50
CA ILE A 247 14.46 -4.01 7.74
C ILE A 247 14.86 -5.48 7.74
N ARG A 248 16.14 -5.79 7.47
CA ARG A 248 16.62 -7.18 7.46
C ARG A 248 16.42 -7.87 8.81
N ASN A 249 16.73 -7.18 9.89
CA ASN A 249 16.64 -7.72 11.24
C ASN A 249 15.19 -7.90 11.74
N ASN A 250 14.27 -7.11 11.21
CA ASN A 250 12.86 -7.17 11.63
C ASN A 250 12.02 -8.09 10.74
N LEU A 251 12.08 -7.92 9.40
CA LEU A 251 11.13 -8.57 8.49
C LEU A 251 11.53 -9.98 8.05
N PHE A 252 12.83 -10.26 7.92
CA PHE A 252 13.28 -11.47 7.24
C PHE A 252 13.72 -12.60 8.18
N THR A 253 13.62 -12.39 9.50
CA THR A 253 13.91 -13.46 10.45
C THR A 253 12.87 -14.59 10.37
N GLN A 254 13.32 -15.84 10.55
CA GLN A 254 12.40 -16.99 10.51
C GLN A 254 11.36 -16.94 11.62
N SER A 255 11.75 -16.45 12.82
CA SER A 255 10.81 -16.27 13.93
C SER A 255 9.68 -15.32 13.56
N TRP A 256 9.99 -14.14 13.04
CA TRP A 256 8.99 -13.15 12.64
C TRP A 256 8.02 -13.71 11.58
N LYS A 257 8.56 -14.36 10.57
CA LYS A 257 7.72 -15.00 9.53
C LYS A 257 6.78 -16.05 10.10
N THR A 258 7.27 -16.86 11.05
CA THR A 258 6.45 -17.87 11.72
C THR A 258 5.37 -17.24 12.60
N ASP A 259 5.70 -16.17 13.32
CA ASP A 259 4.73 -15.43 14.15
C ASP A 259 3.64 -14.79 13.27
N CYS A 260 4.00 -14.22 12.14
CA CYS A 260 3.04 -13.67 11.16
C CYS A 260 2.10 -14.74 10.60
N GLU A 261 2.61 -15.90 10.20
CA GLU A 261 1.78 -17.03 9.75
C GLU A 261 0.80 -17.47 10.82
N ASN A 262 1.28 -17.70 12.06
CA ASN A 262 0.44 -18.14 13.16
C ASN A 262 -0.66 -17.13 13.46
N HIS A 263 -0.32 -15.85 13.51
CA HIS A 263 -1.26 -14.76 13.75
C HIS A 263 -2.32 -14.68 12.64
N PHE A 264 -1.91 -14.74 11.37
CA PHE A 264 -2.81 -14.76 10.24
C PHE A 264 -3.83 -15.90 10.29
N ARG A 265 -3.37 -17.13 10.59
CA ARG A 265 -4.24 -18.30 10.73
C ARG A 265 -5.22 -18.13 11.89
N ALA A 266 -4.76 -17.61 13.02
CA ALA A 266 -5.59 -17.34 14.18
C ALA A 266 -6.69 -16.30 13.88
N LEU A 267 -6.34 -15.19 13.22
CA LEU A 267 -7.30 -14.16 12.81
C LEU A 267 -8.40 -14.71 11.89
N ILE A 268 -8.02 -15.53 10.90
CA ILE A 268 -9.02 -16.15 10.01
C ILE A 268 -9.92 -17.10 10.77
N GLN A 269 -9.36 -17.92 11.65
CA GLN A 269 -10.15 -18.88 12.44
C GLN A 269 -11.18 -18.17 13.34
N ALA A 270 -10.80 -17.01 13.88
CA ALA A 270 -11.66 -16.23 14.78
C ALA A 270 -12.76 -15.46 14.03
N ASN A 271 -12.49 -14.94 12.82
CA ASN A 271 -13.32 -13.92 12.19
C ASN A 271 -14.07 -14.39 10.92
N ILE A 272 -13.65 -15.47 10.28
CA ILE A 272 -14.27 -16.07 9.11
C ILE A 272 -14.70 -17.50 9.40
#